data_98b94f9911b1a222c5eb6a7807990382
#
_entry.id   98b94f9911b1a222c5eb6a7807990382
#
_cell.length_a   1.000
_cell.length_b   1.000
_cell.length_c   1.000
_cell.angle_alpha   90.00
_cell.angle_beta   90.00
_cell.angle_gamma   90.00
#
_symmetry.space_group_name_H-M   'P 1'
#
loop_
_entity.id
_entity.type
_entity.pdbx_description
1 polymer ?
#
loop_
_entity_poly.entity_id
_entity_poly.type
_entity_poly.pdbx_seq_one_letter_code
_entity_poly.pdbx_strand_id
1 'polypeptide(L)'
;MQTATALGFGRDGQILGVMTAMGESSLNNIDYGDWETIGFTNPDGSRTTSIGLFQQQHWWGSAEQRMDPATAATLFYERLARVPDWQSMDPSLAIHRVQINVDPTYYTRYASDATAVVDALSTPC
;
A
#
# COMPACT_ATOMS: atom_id res chain seq x y z
N MET A 1 -8.46 -1.11 6.31
CA MET A 1 -9.54 -2.13 6.27
C MET A 1 -10.91 -1.52 6.00
N GLN A 2 -11.33 -0.51 6.74
CA GLN A 2 -12.64 0.13 6.54
C GLN A 2 -12.80 0.70 5.14
N THR A 3 -11.77 1.34 4.60
CA THR A 3 -11.79 1.90 3.24
C THR A 3 -11.99 0.81 2.20
N ALA A 4 -11.30 -0.33 2.35
CA ALA A 4 -11.47 -1.45 1.44
C ALA A 4 -12.91 -1.94 1.44
N THR A 5 -13.50 -2.13 2.61
CA THR A 5 -14.88 -2.55 2.75
C THR A 5 -15.85 -1.55 2.10
N ALA A 6 -15.64 -0.25 2.33
CA ALA A 6 -16.49 0.80 1.76
C ALA A 6 -16.43 0.82 0.22
N LEU A 7 -15.30 0.42 -0.36
CA LEU A 7 -15.12 0.36 -1.81
C LEU A 7 -15.51 -0.99 -2.42
N GLY A 8 -16.03 -1.91 -1.62
CA GLY A 8 -16.51 -3.21 -2.09
C GLY A 8 -15.45 -4.31 -2.15
N PHE A 9 -14.27 -4.07 -1.57
CA PHE A 9 -13.23 -5.10 -1.48
C PHE A 9 -13.50 -6.03 -0.30
N GLY A 10 -13.29 -7.34 -0.52
CA GLY A 10 -13.39 -8.33 0.54
C GLY A 10 -12.07 -8.54 1.27
N ARG A 11 -11.96 -9.69 1.92
CA ARG A 11 -10.80 -10.07 2.72
C ARG A 11 -9.48 -9.99 1.94
N ASP A 12 -9.46 -10.45 0.70
CA ASP A 12 -8.24 -10.45 -0.12
C ASP A 12 -7.72 -9.02 -0.34
N GLY A 13 -8.61 -8.09 -0.65
CA GLY A 13 -8.24 -6.69 -0.82
C GLY A 13 -7.76 -6.05 0.48
N GLN A 14 -8.40 -6.38 1.60
CA GLN A 14 -7.96 -5.91 2.92
C GLN A 14 -6.55 -6.38 3.23
N ILE A 15 -6.25 -7.66 2.98
CA ILE A 15 -4.91 -8.23 3.21
C ILE A 15 -3.88 -7.50 2.35
N LEU A 16 -4.16 -7.26 1.08
CA LEU A 16 -3.24 -6.55 0.20
C LEU A 16 -2.93 -5.14 0.69
N GLY A 17 -3.94 -4.42 1.17
CA GLY A 17 -3.73 -3.08 1.71
C GLY A 17 -2.85 -3.08 2.95
N VAL A 18 -3.07 -4.02 3.87
CA VAL A 18 -2.27 -4.13 5.09
C VAL A 18 -0.84 -4.55 4.76
N MET A 19 -0.66 -5.51 3.85
CA MET A 19 0.68 -5.90 3.37
C MET A 19 1.45 -4.71 2.81
N THR A 20 0.78 -3.89 2.01
CA THR A 20 1.39 -2.71 1.40
C THR A 20 1.85 -1.72 2.46
N ALA A 21 0.96 -1.38 3.39
CA ALA A 21 1.29 -0.44 4.46
C ALA A 21 2.40 -0.97 5.38
N MET A 22 2.41 -2.28 5.65
CA MET A 22 3.51 -2.90 6.41
C MET A 22 4.84 -2.75 5.69
N GLY A 23 4.87 -3.06 4.40
CA GLY A 23 6.10 -2.98 3.60
C GLY A 23 6.57 -1.55 3.38
N GLU A 24 5.66 -0.61 3.25
CA GLU A 24 6.01 0.77 2.93
C GLU A 24 6.37 1.60 4.17
N SER A 25 5.69 1.42 5.28
CA SER A 25 5.83 2.30 6.45
C SER A 25 5.78 1.59 7.79
N SER A 26 5.72 0.26 7.82
CA SER A 26 5.49 -0.52 9.04
C SER A 26 4.21 -0.05 9.76
N LEU A 27 3.17 0.28 9.00
CA LEU A 27 1.89 0.79 9.48
C LEU A 27 1.97 2.16 10.18
N ASN A 28 2.98 2.96 9.85
CA ASN A 28 3.14 4.31 10.39
C ASN A 28 2.81 5.35 9.33
N ASN A 29 1.98 6.32 9.70
CA ASN A 29 1.63 7.42 8.79
C ASN A 29 2.70 8.51 8.88
N ILE A 30 3.78 8.35 8.12
CA ILE A 30 4.96 9.21 8.18
C ILE A 30 4.99 10.21 7.04
N ASP A 31 5.53 11.39 7.29
CA ASP A 31 5.63 12.48 6.31
C ASP A 31 7.00 12.53 5.59
N TYR A 32 7.71 11.41 5.60
CA TYR A 32 9.00 11.25 4.93
C TYR A 32 9.08 9.85 4.32
N GLY A 33 10.09 9.62 3.51
CA GLY A 33 10.26 8.33 2.84
C GLY A 33 11.71 8.04 2.47
N ASP A 34 11.91 7.30 1.39
CA ASP A 34 13.23 6.77 1.03
C ASP A 34 14.28 7.85 0.77
N TRP A 35 13.89 9.01 0.23
CA TRP A 35 14.86 10.09 0.03
C TRP A 35 15.43 10.57 1.36
N GLU A 36 14.56 10.83 2.33
CA GLU A 36 14.96 11.38 3.62
C GLU A 36 15.72 10.37 4.49
N THR A 37 15.41 9.06 4.33
CA THR A 37 16.03 8.02 5.17
C THR A 37 17.30 7.45 4.58
N ILE A 38 17.34 7.18 3.27
CA ILE A 38 18.47 6.48 2.63
C ILE A 38 18.96 7.17 1.34
N GLY A 39 18.40 8.33 0.98
CA GLY A 39 18.81 9.06 -0.22
C GLY A 39 18.41 8.38 -1.54
N PHE A 40 17.38 7.53 -1.52
CA PHE A 40 16.93 6.82 -2.70
C PHE A 40 16.28 7.77 -3.70
N THR A 41 16.59 7.58 -4.99
CA THR A 41 16.01 8.40 -6.06
C THR A 41 15.20 7.53 -7.02
N ASN A 42 14.34 8.21 -7.81
CA ASN A 42 13.64 7.58 -8.92
C ASN A 42 14.62 7.25 -10.05
N PRO A 43 14.24 6.38 -10.99
CA PRO A 43 15.12 6.03 -12.12
C PRO A 43 15.60 7.22 -12.95
N ASP A 44 14.85 8.32 -12.98
CA ASP A 44 15.23 9.54 -13.71
C ASP A 44 16.15 10.46 -12.89
N GLY A 45 16.55 10.06 -11.69
CA GLY A 45 17.44 10.82 -10.82
C GLY A 45 16.74 11.82 -9.91
N SER A 46 15.42 12.00 -10.03
CA SER A 46 14.69 12.90 -9.13
C SER A 46 14.55 12.27 -7.73
N ARG A 47 14.38 13.14 -6.72
CA ARG A 47 14.16 12.69 -5.35
C ARG A 47 12.80 11.98 -5.24
N THR A 48 12.76 10.89 -4.49
CA THR A 48 11.49 10.28 -4.16
C THR A 48 10.69 11.19 -3.23
N THR A 49 9.39 11.28 -3.47
CA THR A 49 8.49 12.16 -2.72
C THR A 49 7.48 11.37 -1.89
N SER A 50 7.79 10.11 -1.60
CA SER A 50 6.90 9.18 -0.90
C SER A 50 6.61 9.62 0.51
N ILE A 51 5.32 9.65 0.87
CA ILE A 51 4.86 9.94 2.23
C ILE A 51 3.62 9.10 2.55
N GLY A 52 3.28 9.03 3.83
CA GLY A 52 2.06 8.39 4.31
C GLY A 52 2.20 6.89 4.51
N LEU A 53 1.10 6.25 4.91
CA LEU A 53 1.06 4.81 5.17
C LEU A 53 1.49 3.97 3.98
N PHE A 54 1.15 4.41 2.77
CA PHE A 54 1.43 3.68 1.52
C PHE A 54 2.64 4.22 0.80
N GLN A 55 3.33 5.21 1.34
CA GLN A 55 4.52 5.84 0.74
C GLN A 55 4.28 6.21 -0.72
N GLN A 56 3.23 6.98 -0.95
CA GLN A 56 2.83 7.45 -2.28
C GLN A 56 3.62 8.71 -2.65
N GLN A 57 4.08 8.79 -3.90
CA GLN A 57 4.79 9.96 -4.40
C GLN A 57 3.80 11.03 -4.90
N HIS A 58 4.32 12.20 -5.26
CA HIS A 58 3.49 13.38 -5.52
C HIS A 58 2.45 13.21 -6.64
N TRP A 59 2.69 12.34 -7.62
CA TRP A 59 1.71 12.09 -8.70
C TRP A 59 0.47 11.29 -8.24
N TRP A 60 0.49 10.76 -7.03
CA TRP A 60 -0.67 10.06 -6.47
C TRP A 60 -1.74 11.03 -5.96
N GLY A 61 -1.32 12.22 -5.51
CA GLY A 61 -2.21 13.21 -4.96
C GLY A 61 -1.44 14.26 -4.16
N SER A 62 -2.17 15.19 -3.55
CA SER A 62 -1.56 16.22 -2.71
C SER A 62 -0.93 15.60 -1.46
N ALA A 63 -0.06 16.37 -0.78
CA ALA A 63 0.52 15.93 0.49
C ALA A 63 -0.58 15.65 1.53
N GLU A 64 -1.60 16.50 1.59
CA GLU A 64 -2.72 16.31 2.50
C GLU A 64 -3.47 15.01 2.21
N GLN A 65 -3.74 14.71 0.93
CA GLN A 65 -4.41 13.47 0.53
C GLN A 65 -3.57 12.24 0.89
N ARG A 66 -2.28 12.28 0.62
CA ARG A 66 -1.36 11.16 0.88
C ARG A 66 -1.14 10.92 2.37
N MET A 67 -1.28 11.95 3.20
CA MET A 67 -1.14 11.85 4.66
C MET A 67 -2.44 11.49 5.37
N ASP A 68 -3.58 11.56 4.69
CA ASP A 68 -4.85 11.11 5.27
C ASP A 68 -5.01 9.60 5.01
N PRO A 69 -4.99 8.75 6.06
CA PRO A 69 -5.00 7.30 5.88
C PRO A 69 -6.14 6.78 5.02
N ALA A 70 -7.35 7.27 5.22
CA ALA A 70 -8.51 6.82 4.44
C ALA A 70 -8.41 7.24 2.98
N THR A 71 -7.97 8.48 2.71
CA THR A 71 -7.79 8.98 1.34
C THR A 71 -6.65 8.25 0.64
N ALA A 72 -5.52 8.05 1.33
CA ALA A 72 -4.39 7.33 0.78
C ALA A 72 -4.78 5.87 0.43
N ALA A 73 -5.54 5.21 1.29
CA ALA A 73 -6.06 3.87 1.01
C ALA A 73 -6.99 3.89 -0.21
N THR A 74 -7.85 4.89 -0.33
CA THR A 74 -8.73 5.03 -1.51
C THR A 74 -7.89 5.13 -2.78
N LEU A 75 -6.85 5.95 -2.79
CA LEU A 75 -5.96 6.08 -3.94
C LEU A 75 -5.31 4.73 -4.31
N PHE A 76 -4.90 3.98 -3.31
CA PHE A 76 -4.34 2.64 -3.52
C PHE A 76 -5.37 1.69 -4.15
N TYR A 77 -6.56 1.61 -3.57
CA TYR A 77 -7.58 0.67 -4.03
C TYR A 77 -8.15 1.03 -5.40
N GLU A 78 -8.26 2.30 -5.73
CA GLU A 78 -8.66 2.71 -7.06
C GLU A 78 -7.71 2.19 -8.14
N ARG A 79 -6.41 2.17 -7.84
CA ARG A 79 -5.40 1.63 -8.75
C ARG A 79 -5.42 0.11 -8.78
N LEU A 80 -5.59 -0.54 -7.63
CA LEU A 80 -5.69 -2.00 -7.56
C LEU A 80 -6.87 -2.50 -8.40
N ALA A 81 -8.00 -1.80 -8.34
CA ALA A 81 -9.19 -2.16 -9.09
C ALA A 81 -8.96 -2.19 -10.61
N ARG A 82 -7.95 -1.46 -11.09
CA ARG A 82 -7.61 -1.41 -12.52
C ARG A 82 -6.63 -2.50 -12.93
N VAL A 83 -6.07 -3.26 -12.00
CA VAL A 83 -5.17 -4.36 -12.31
C VAL A 83 -6.02 -5.58 -12.69
N PRO A 84 -5.98 -6.04 -13.98
CA PRO A 84 -6.79 -7.19 -14.39
C PRO A 84 -6.41 -8.44 -13.60
N ASP A 85 -7.43 -9.16 -13.12
CA ASP A 85 -7.27 -10.44 -12.43
C ASP A 85 -6.37 -10.39 -11.19
N TRP A 86 -6.33 -9.24 -10.50
CA TRP A 86 -5.47 -9.10 -9.32
C TRP A 86 -5.76 -10.16 -8.26
N GLN A 87 -7.02 -10.60 -8.14
CA GLN A 87 -7.42 -11.61 -7.16
C GLN A 87 -6.82 -13.00 -7.45
N SER A 88 -6.49 -13.27 -8.71
CA SER A 88 -5.86 -14.52 -9.13
C SER A 88 -4.34 -14.47 -9.09
N MET A 89 -3.78 -13.29 -8.88
CA MET A 89 -2.33 -13.09 -8.83
C MET A 89 -1.78 -13.43 -7.45
N ASP A 90 -0.48 -13.74 -7.39
CA ASP A 90 0.24 -13.72 -6.13
C ASP A 90 0.07 -12.34 -5.49
N PRO A 91 -0.29 -12.25 -4.19
CA PRO A 91 -0.54 -10.96 -3.55
C PRO A 91 0.58 -9.93 -3.73
N SER A 92 1.84 -10.34 -3.57
CA SER A 92 2.96 -9.42 -3.74
C SER A 92 3.08 -8.90 -5.17
N LEU A 93 2.78 -9.74 -6.17
CA LEU A 93 2.78 -9.30 -7.57
C LEU A 93 1.69 -8.28 -7.83
N ALA A 94 0.50 -8.47 -7.26
CA ALA A 94 -0.59 -7.50 -7.40
C ALA A 94 -0.20 -6.14 -6.81
N ILE A 95 0.40 -6.14 -5.63
CA ILE A 95 0.90 -4.91 -4.99
C ILE A 95 1.99 -4.27 -5.85
N HIS A 96 2.90 -5.07 -6.40
CA HIS A 96 3.97 -4.58 -7.27
C HIS A 96 3.41 -3.82 -8.49
N ARG A 97 2.30 -4.31 -9.06
CA ARG A 97 1.64 -3.63 -10.19
C ARG A 97 1.10 -2.25 -9.81
N VAL A 98 0.68 -2.08 -8.55
CA VAL A 98 0.15 -0.81 -8.05
C VAL A 98 1.28 0.13 -7.61
N GLN A 99 2.21 -0.38 -6.80
CA GLN A 99 3.27 0.41 -6.17
C GLN A 99 4.52 0.58 -7.04
N ILE A 100 4.72 -0.31 -8.01
CA ILE A 100 5.84 -0.28 -8.98
C ILE A 100 7.18 -0.21 -8.22
N ASN A 101 7.41 -1.15 -7.31
CA ASN A 101 8.67 -1.28 -6.60
C ASN A 101 9.68 -2.11 -7.41
N VAL A 102 10.90 -2.20 -6.93
CA VAL A 102 11.99 -2.92 -7.62
C VAL A 102 11.82 -4.43 -7.55
N ASP A 103 11.39 -4.95 -6.39
CA ASP A 103 11.29 -6.39 -6.13
C ASP A 103 9.83 -6.84 -6.10
N PRO A 104 9.36 -7.63 -7.11
CA PRO A 104 7.98 -8.11 -7.14
C PRO A 104 7.59 -9.01 -5.97
N THR A 105 8.55 -9.59 -5.27
CA THR A 105 8.30 -10.49 -4.13
C THR A 105 8.49 -9.81 -2.77
N TYR A 106 8.76 -8.52 -2.75
CA TYR A 106 9.08 -7.78 -1.54
C TYR A 106 7.99 -7.93 -0.46
N TYR A 107 6.73 -7.85 -0.83
CA TYR A 107 5.61 -7.83 0.11
C TYR A 107 5.25 -9.22 0.65
N THR A 108 5.74 -10.29 0.03
CA THR A 108 5.45 -11.67 0.44
C THR A 108 5.77 -11.92 1.92
N ARG A 109 6.84 -11.31 2.42
CA ARG A 109 7.26 -11.44 3.82
C ARG A 109 6.23 -10.95 4.83
N TYR A 110 5.29 -10.12 4.40
CA TYR A 110 4.27 -9.54 5.26
C TYR A 110 2.92 -10.26 5.17
N ALA A 111 2.78 -11.26 4.29
CA ALA A 111 1.50 -11.91 4.02
C ALA A 111 0.89 -12.56 5.26
N SER A 112 1.68 -13.27 6.03
CA SER A 112 1.21 -13.96 7.24
C SER A 112 0.74 -12.97 8.31
N ASP A 113 1.54 -11.93 8.56
CA ASP A 113 1.20 -10.92 9.56
C ASP A 113 -0.02 -10.10 9.13
N ALA A 114 -0.11 -9.73 7.86
CA ALA A 114 -1.25 -9.00 7.33
C ALA A 114 -2.53 -9.81 7.45
N THR A 115 -2.47 -11.10 7.14
CA THR A 115 -3.60 -12.01 7.27
C THR A 115 -4.05 -12.08 8.73
N ALA A 116 -3.12 -12.19 9.66
CA ALA A 116 -3.43 -12.23 11.09
C ALA A 116 -4.11 -10.93 11.56
N VAL A 117 -3.63 -9.77 11.09
CA VAL A 117 -4.23 -8.47 11.43
C VAL A 117 -5.67 -8.38 10.88
N VAL A 118 -5.87 -8.74 9.63
CA VAL A 118 -7.21 -8.68 9.01
C VAL A 118 -8.16 -9.60 9.75
N ASP A 119 -7.76 -10.82 10.04
CA ASP A 119 -8.62 -11.78 10.74
C ASP A 119 -8.94 -11.32 12.16
N ALA A 120 -7.97 -10.77 12.90
CA ALA A 120 -8.18 -10.27 14.25
C ALA A 120 -9.16 -9.09 14.29
N LEU A 121 -9.04 -8.16 13.33
CA LEU A 121 -9.90 -6.98 13.31
C LEU A 121 -11.26 -7.23 12.67
N SER A 122 -11.41 -8.32 11.92
CA SER A 122 -12.68 -8.70 11.28
C SER A 122 -13.54 -9.60 12.16
N THR A 123 -12.99 -10.13 13.27
CA THR A 123 -13.73 -11.01 14.17
C THR A 123 -14.73 -10.19 15.00
N PRO A 124 -16.01 -10.53 14.99
CA PRO A 124 -16.97 -9.84 15.84
C PRO A 124 -16.63 -10.04 17.31
N CYS A 125 -16.74 -8.99 18.08
CA CYS A 125 -16.54 -9.06 19.53
C CYS A 125 -17.81 -9.44 20.23
#